data_2688ee795e94c1933765cb8c647073c8
#
_entry.id   2688ee795e94c1933765cb8c647073c8
#
_cell.length_a   1.000
_cell.length_b   1.000
_cell.length_c   1.000
_cell.angle_alpha   90.00
_cell.angle_beta   90.00
_cell.angle_gamma   90.00
#
_symmetry.space_group_name_H-M   'P 1'
#
loop_
_entity.id
_entity.type
_entity.pdbx_description
1 polymer ?
#
loop_
_entity_poly.entity_id
_entity_poly.type
_entity_poly.pdbx_seq_one_letter_code
_entity_poly.pdbx_strand_id
1 'polypeptide(L)'
;MCADHGVWEEGVAISPKEVTAIQAENMTRGTTGVCVLAAQAGANVHVIDVGIDTAEPIPGLINMRVARGSGNIASAPAMSRRQAVKLLLDVICYTRELAKTVLRCLV
;
A
#
# COMPACT_ATOMS: atom_id res chain seq x y z
N MET A 1 -3.12 -2.44 0.46
CA MET A 1 -2.18 -1.38 0.89
C MET A 1 -0.84 -1.63 0.22
N CYS A 2 -0.17 -0.59 -0.26
CA CYS A 2 1.06 -0.68 -1.05
C CYS A 2 2.18 0.11 -0.38
N ALA A 3 3.38 -0.48 -0.29
CA ALA A 3 4.58 0.16 0.25
C ALA A 3 5.84 -0.51 -0.31
N ASP A 4 6.92 0.25 -0.35
CA ASP A 4 8.27 -0.25 -0.59
C ASP A 4 9.01 -0.43 0.72
N HIS A 5 9.96 -1.36 0.74
CA HIS A 5 10.72 -1.72 1.93
C HIS A 5 12.21 -1.60 1.68
N GLY A 6 12.93 -0.89 2.55
CA GLY A 6 14.37 -0.68 2.43
C GLY A 6 15.19 -1.97 2.43
N VAL A 7 14.67 -3.07 3.00
CA VAL A 7 15.30 -4.39 2.94
C VAL A 7 15.47 -4.94 1.51
N TRP A 8 14.81 -4.34 0.52
CA TRP A 8 15.04 -4.64 -0.90
C TRP A 8 16.52 -4.51 -1.29
N GLU A 9 17.25 -3.56 -0.69
CA GLU A 9 18.68 -3.30 -0.93
C GLU A 9 19.57 -4.50 -0.57
N GLU A 10 19.10 -5.42 0.26
CA GLU A 10 19.78 -6.67 0.62
C GLU A 10 19.66 -7.76 -0.46
N GLY A 11 19.04 -7.47 -1.60
CA GLY A 11 18.88 -8.43 -2.69
C GLY A 11 17.90 -9.56 -2.40
N VAL A 12 17.00 -9.37 -1.44
CA VAL A 12 15.99 -10.37 -1.04
C VAL A 12 14.87 -10.55 -2.06
N ALA A 13 14.74 -9.62 -3.01
CA ALA A 13 13.72 -9.65 -4.05
C ALA A 13 14.36 -9.58 -5.44
N ILE A 14 13.87 -10.41 -6.35
CA ILE A 14 14.32 -10.43 -7.76
C ILE A 14 13.68 -9.28 -8.55
N SER A 15 12.48 -8.84 -8.15
CA SER A 15 11.73 -7.80 -8.84
C SER A 15 12.40 -6.43 -8.73
N PRO A 16 12.42 -5.62 -9.80
CA PRO A 16 12.85 -4.24 -9.74
C PRO A 16 12.02 -3.43 -8.73
N LYS A 17 12.61 -2.38 -8.16
CA LYS A 17 11.97 -1.53 -7.14
C LYS A 17 10.71 -0.85 -7.65
N GLU A 18 10.69 -0.49 -8.93
CA GLU A 18 9.60 0.21 -9.60
C GLU A 18 8.31 -0.63 -9.72
N VAL A 19 8.41 -1.95 -9.54
CA VAL A 19 7.26 -2.87 -9.66
C VAL A 19 6.13 -2.49 -8.72
N THR A 20 6.41 -2.02 -7.51
CA THR A 20 5.38 -1.60 -6.55
C THR A 20 4.53 -0.47 -7.11
N ALA A 21 5.16 0.57 -7.65
CA ALA A 21 4.47 1.71 -8.25
C ALA A 21 3.64 1.30 -9.47
N ILE A 22 4.24 0.50 -10.38
CA ILE A 22 3.57 0.00 -11.58
C ILE A 22 2.35 -0.85 -11.22
N GLN A 23 2.47 -1.75 -10.25
CA GLN A 23 1.36 -2.59 -9.83
C GLN A 23 0.26 -1.79 -9.13
N ALA A 24 0.62 -0.82 -8.30
CA ALA A 24 -0.34 0.06 -7.65
C ALA A 24 -1.15 0.86 -8.69
N GLU A 25 -0.49 1.40 -9.72
CA GLU A 25 -1.15 2.08 -10.84
C GLU A 25 -2.06 1.12 -11.63
N ASN A 26 -1.59 -0.09 -11.94
CA ASN A 26 -2.39 -1.10 -12.63
C ASN A 26 -3.62 -1.52 -11.81
N MET A 27 -3.55 -1.53 -10.48
CA MET A 27 -4.70 -1.77 -9.61
C MET A 27 -5.77 -0.70 -9.77
N THR A 28 -5.40 0.57 -9.94
CA THR A 28 -6.40 1.65 -10.18
C THR A 28 -7.12 1.49 -11.52
N ARG A 29 -6.45 0.87 -12.49
CA ARG A 29 -7.01 0.56 -13.82
C ARG A 29 -7.80 -0.75 -13.87
N GLY A 30 -7.83 -1.52 -12.78
CA GLY A 30 -8.54 -2.80 -12.73
C GLY A 30 -7.85 -3.96 -13.46
N THR A 31 -6.59 -3.82 -13.84
CA THR A 31 -5.88 -4.79 -14.73
C THR A 31 -5.07 -5.83 -13.99
N THR A 32 -5.05 -5.81 -12.66
CA THR A 32 -4.31 -6.80 -11.85
C THR A 32 -5.17 -8.00 -11.47
N GLY A 33 -4.52 -9.11 -11.12
CA GLY A 33 -5.22 -10.34 -10.71
C GLY A 33 -6.20 -10.12 -9.58
N VAL A 34 -5.84 -9.32 -8.56
CA VAL A 34 -6.74 -8.99 -7.44
C VAL A 34 -7.99 -8.24 -7.92
N CYS A 35 -7.86 -7.34 -8.89
CA CYS A 35 -9.00 -6.61 -9.43
C CYS A 35 -9.94 -7.51 -10.23
N VAL A 36 -9.38 -8.44 -11.01
CA VAL A 36 -10.18 -9.44 -11.76
C VAL A 36 -10.96 -10.33 -10.80
N LEU A 37 -10.32 -10.85 -9.76
CA LEU A 37 -10.96 -11.69 -8.76
C LEU A 37 -12.01 -10.90 -7.95
N ALA A 38 -11.71 -9.66 -7.59
CA ALA A 38 -12.67 -8.80 -6.91
C ALA A 38 -13.91 -8.53 -7.76
N ALA A 39 -13.73 -8.25 -9.05
CA ALA A 39 -14.84 -8.06 -9.98
C ALA A 39 -15.74 -9.30 -10.07
N GLN A 40 -15.15 -10.50 -10.14
CA GLN A 40 -15.90 -11.76 -10.13
C GLN A 40 -16.67 -11.97 -8.81
N ALA A 41 -16.11 -11.55 -7.69
CA ALA A 41 -16.74 -11.64 -6.39
C ALA A 41 -17.73 -10.51 -6.08
N GLY A 42 -17.91 -9.53 -6.97
CA GLY A 42 -18.72 -8.34 -6.74
C GLY A 42 -18.16 -7.44 -5.63
N ALA A 43 -16.84 -7.43 -5.44
CA ALA A 43 -16.14 -6.65 -4.44
C ALA A 43 -15.45 -5.42 -5.05
N ASN A 44 -15.32 -4.34 -4.26
CA ASN A 44 -14.58 -3.16 -4.64
C ASN A 44 -13.13 -3.24 -4.14
N VAL A 45 -12.19 -2.72 -4.95
CA VAL A 45 -10.77 -2.63 -4.59
C VAL A 45 -10.45 -1.19 -4.20
N HIS A 46 -9.94 -0.99 -2.99
CA HIS A 46 -9.43 0.29 -2.50
C HIS A 46 -7.90 0.20 -2.44
N VAL A 47 -7.22 0.95 -3.31
CA VAL A 47 -5.76 0.96 -3.38
C VAL A 47 -5.21 2.09 -2.52
N ILE A 48 -4.47 1.74 -1.48
CA ILE A 48 -3.97 2.68 -0.48
C ILE A 48 -2.44 2.69 -0.53
N ASP A 49 -1.88 3.87 -0.80
CA ASP A 49 -0.44 4.12 -0.69
C ASP A 49 -0.09 4.46 0.76
N VAL A 50 0.63 3.57 1.42
CA VAL A 50 1.12 3.76 2.80
C VAL A 50 2.63 4.00 2.86
N GLY A 51 3.32 3.92 1.72
CA GLY A 51 4.77 4.13 1.68
C GLY A 51 5.43 3.67 0.37
N ILE A 52 4.84 3.93 -0.79
CA ILE A 52 5.50 3.69 -2.08
C ILE A 52 6.63 4.71 -2.24
N ASP A 53 7.82 4.27 -2.68
CA ASP A 53 8.98 5.14 -2.86
C ASP A 53 8.95 5.86 -4.23
N THR A 54 7.97 6.74 -4.40
CA THR A 54 7.87 7.64 -5.55
C THR A 54 7.99 9.10 -5.11
N ALA A 55 8.51 9.96 -5.98
CA ALA A 55 8.64 11.40 -5.69
C ALA A 55 7.25 12.02 -5.44
N GLU A 56 6.31 11.75 -6.35
CA GLU A 56 4.95 12.24 -6.29
C GLU A 56 3.96 11.12 -5.95
N PRO A 57 2.82 11.44 -5.33
CA PRO A 57 1.74 10.48 -5.14
C PRO A 57 1.22 9.97 -6.49
N ILE A 58 0.90 8.69 -6.56
CA ILE A 58 0.33 8.07 -7.77
C ILE A 58 -1.15 8.46 -7.87
N PRO A 59 -1.60 9.03 -8.99
CA PRO A 59 -3.00 9.40 -9.17
C PRO A 59 -3.94 8.18 -9.03
N GLY A 60 -5.07 8.38 -8.38
CA GLY A 60 -6.07 7.33 -8.17
C GLY A 60 -5.84 6.47 -6.92
N LEU A 61 -4.70 6.55 -6.26
CA LEU A 61 -4.48 5.91 -4.96
C LEU A 61 -4.97 6.79 -3.81
N ILE A 62 -5.43 6.13 -2.75
CA ILE A 62 -5.70 6.79 -1.47
C ILE A 62 -4.37 7.02 -0.78
N ASN A 63 -3.98 8.28 -0.63
CA ASN A 63 -2.68 8.64 -0.05
C ASN A 63 -2.74 8.64 1.48
N MET A 64 -2.09 7.67 2.11
CA MET A 64 -1.84 7.58 3.56
C MET A 64 -0.36 7.43 3.85
N ARG A 65 0.50 7.91 2.96
CA ARG A 65 1.94 7.79 3.04
C ARG A 65 2.49 8.47 4.29
N VAL A 66 3.24 7.72 5.10
CA VAL A 66 3.95 8.26 6.27
C VAL A 66 5.43 8.53 5.98
N ALA A 67 5.98 7.85 4.97
CA ALA A 67 7.33 8.05 4.45
C ALA A 67 7.42 7.47 3.04
N ARG A 68 8.50 7.77 2.31
CA ARG A 68 8.85 7.13 1.03
C ARG A 68 9.60 5.85 1.32
N GLY A 69 8.90 4.72 1.25
CA GLY A 69 9.43 3.43 1.67
C GLY A 69 9.65 3.33 3.18
N SER A 70 10.05 2.17 3.65
CA SER A 70 10.55 1.95 5.00
C SER A 70 12.08 2.00 5.03
N GLY A 71 12.67 2.14 6.22
CA GLY A 71 14.10 1.89 6.42
C GLY A 71 14.45 0.42 6.18
N ASN A 72 15.76 0.17 6.03
CA ASN A 72 16.27 -1.19 5.89
C ASN A 72 16.35 -1.89 7.26
N ILE A 73 15.50 -2.89 7.49
CA ILE A 73 15.43 -3.63 8.77
C ILE A 73 16.69 -4.45 9.06
N ALA A 74 17.56 -4.69 8.08
CA ALA A 74 18.84 -5.35 8.30
C ALA A 74 19.83 -4.46 9.08
N SER A 75 19.67 -3.13 9.01
CA SER A 75 20.60 -2.18 9.63
C SER A 75 19.95 -1.32 10.73
N ALA A 76 18.65 -1.06 10.66
CA ALA A 76 17.95 -0.18 11.60
C ALA A 76 16.44 -0.48 11.61
N PRO A 77 15.66 0.08 12.56
CA PRO A 77 14.21 -0.03 12.53
C PRO A 77 13.61 0.48 11.21
N ALA A 78 12.63 -0.26 10.66
CA ALA A 78 11.98 0.09 9.39
C ALA A 78 11.26 1.44 9.45
N MET A 79 10.71 1.80 10.60
CA MET A 79 10.05 3.09 10.84
C MET A 79 10.11 3.47 12.31
N SER A 80 9.94 4.75 12.60
CA SER A 80 9.81 5.22 13.98
C SER A 80 8.45 4.80 14.58
N ARG A 81 8.39 4.70 15.93
CA ARG A 81 7.13 4.44 16.63
C ARG A 81 6.03 5.47 16.26
N ARG A 82 6.41 6.74 16.08
CA ARG A 82 5.47 7.80 15.69
C ARG A 82 4.86 7.55 14.31
N GLN A 83 5.68 7.13 13.34
CA GLN A 83 5.19 6.76 11.99
C GLN A 83 4.27 5.55 12.04
N ALA A 84 4.64 4.51 12.80
CA ALA A 84 3.83 3.31 12.95
C ALA A 84 2.46 3.62 13.58
N VAL A 85 2.43 4.38 14.67
CA VAL A 85 1.18 4.78 15.35
C VAL A 85 0.32 5.63 14.43
N LYS A 86 0.91 6.62 13.73
CA LYS A 86 0.17 7.45 12.78
C LYS A 86 -0.49 6.60 11.70
N LEU A 87 0.27 5.71 11.05
CA LEU A 87 -0.25 4.85 10.00
C LEU A 87 -1.39 3.95 10.48
N LEU A 88 -1.23 3.33 11.65
CA LEU A 88 -2.28 2.49 12.24
C LEU A 88 -3.57 3.27 12.48
N LEU A 89 -3.46 4.48 13.03
CA LEU A 89 -4.63 5.34 13.29
C LEU A 89 -5.31 5.76 12.00
N ASP A 90 -4.56 6.18 11.00
CA ASP A 90 -5.10 6.58 9.68
C ASP A 90 -5.87 5.42 9.04
N VAL A 91 -5.30 4.20 9.05
CA VAL A 91 -5.94 3.00 8.49
C VAL A 91 -7.18 2.60 9.30
N ILE A 92 -7.12 2.67 10.63
CA ILE A 92 -8.29 2.39 11.50
C ILE A 92 -9.43 3.36 11.19
N CYS A 93 -9.14 4.66 11.09
CA CYS A 93 -10.16 5.66 10.76
C CYS A 93 -10.78 5.38 9.41
N TYR A 94 -9.96 5.14 8.38
CA TYR A 94 -10.45 4.82 7.04
C TYR A 94 -11.32 3.56 7.01
N THR A 95 -10.87 2.50 7.68
CA THR A 95 -11.61 1.23 7.75
C THR A 95 -12.96 1.40 8.46
N ARG A 96 -13.01 2.22 9.52
CA ARG A 96 -14.26 2.53 10.21
C ARG A 96 -15.24 3.28 9.32
N GLU A 97 -14.76 4.20 8.49
CA GLU A 97 -15.64 4.87 7.52
C GLU A 97 -16.14 3.91 6.44
N LEU A 98 -15.28 3.02 5.92
CA LEU A 98 -15.70 1.97 4.99
C LEU A 98 -16.71 1.00 5.60
N ALA A 99 -16.56 0.66 6.88
CA ALA A 99 -17.47 -0.27 7.57
C ALA A 99 -18.87 0.30 7.77
N LYS A 100 -19.07 1.61 7.66
CA LYS A 100 -20.40 2.24 7.59
C LYS A 100 -21.10 1.96 6.25
N THR A 101 -20.33 1.67 5.22
CA THR A 101 -20.82 1.09 3.98
C THR A 101 -20.61 -0.43 4.04
N VAL A 102 -21.05 -1.20 3.05
CA VAL A 102 -20.93 -2.66 3.11
C VAL A 102 -19.48 -3.11 2.89
N LEU A 103 -18.70 -3.24 3.96
CA LEU A 103 -17.36 -3.84 3.92
C LEU A 103 -17.48 -5.38 3.95
N ARG A 104 -17.01 -6.05 2.90
CA ARG A 104 -17.05 -7.52 2.78
C ARG A 104 -15.71 -8.20 2.93
N CYS A 105 -14.61 -7.53 2.55
CA CYS A 105 -13.26 -8.09 2.63
C CYS A 105 -12.22 -6.97 2.73
N LEU A 106 -11.23 -7.15 3.59
CA LEU A 106 -10.06 -6.28 3.73
C LEU A 106 -8.79 -7.13 3.56
N VAL A 107 -7.93 -6.74 2.63
CA VAL A 107 -6.63 -7.38 2.36
C VAL A 107 -5.49 -6.37 2.44
#